data_3e588b3b89e58b1ed71164e8314dc42a
#
_entry.id   3e588b3b89e58b1ed71164e8314dc42a
#
_cell.length_a   1.000
_cell.length_b   1.000
_cell.length_c   1.000
_cell.angle_alpha   90.00
_cell.angle_beta   90.00
_cell.angle_gamma   90.00
#
_symmetry.space_group_name_H-M   'P 1'
#
loop_
_entity.id
_entity.type
_entity.pdbx_description
1 polymer ?
#
loop_
_entity_poly.entity_id
_entity_poly.type
_entity_poly.pdbx_seq_one_letter_code
_entity_poly.pdbx_strand_id
1 'polypeptide(L)'
;MRASRHAMYKKICDTLSLPLTGKILGIDSLKYFTGSNNFAPEREIISQNADITETQYPQINMLALPYKDDFFDIVISDQVLEHIEGDPFQAIEESRRILKPGGLAIHTSVCIQPIHWGPKDMWRFTPDGLRYLCRNFSEIVSCNSWGNRWAHALFFLHDKARDWQVPKQSWHPLHYLATKNDTTYPLTVWIIAKK
;
A
#
# COMPACT_ATOMS: atom_id res chain seq x y z
N MET A 1 -9.06 -8.94 8.16
CA MET A 1 -7.88 -8.18 7.66
C MET A 1 -6.82 -8.20 8.75
N ARG A 2 -5.56 -8.32 8.41
CA ARG A 2 -4.46 -8.35 9.39
C ARG A 2 -4.46 -7.08 10.24
N ALA A 3 -4.25 -7.21 11.55
CA ALA A 3 -4.25 -6.09 12.48
C ALA A 3 -3.27 -4.97 12.06
N SER A 4 -2.11 -5.36 11.51
CA SER A 4 -1.07 -4.43 11.06
C SER A 4 -1.42 -3.60 9.82
N ARG A 5 -2.48 -3.93 9.08
CA ARG A 5 -2.81 -3.28 7.79
C ARG A 5 -4.27 -2.83 7.68
N HIS A 6 -5.10 -3.16 8.67
CA HIS A 6 -6.55 -2.89 8.63
C HIS A 6 -6.89 -1.42 8.38
N ALA A 7 -6.30 -0.53 9.17
CA ALA A 7 -6.59 0.90 9.08
C ALA A 7 -6.05 1.52 7.78
N MET A 8 -4.90 1.05 7.29
CA MET A 8 -4.30 1.52 6.04
C MET A 8 -5.24 1.31 4.85
N TYR A 9 -5.65 0.05 4.59
CA TYR A 9 -6.55 -0.24 3.47
C TYR A 9 -7.90 0.45 3.62
N LYS A 10 -8.43 0.51 4.86
CA LYS A 10 -9.66 1.27 5.11
C LYS A 10 -9.53 2.73 4.66
N LYS A 11 -8.45 3.39 5.03
CA LYS A 11 -8.20 4.78 4.68
C LYS A 11 -7.98 4.99 3.19
N ILE A 12 -7.26 4.08 2.53
CA ILE A 12 -7.09 4.11 1.07
C ILE A 12 -8.47 4.03 0.39
N CYS A 13 -9.31 3.07 0.79
CA CYS A 13 -10.65 2.92 0.26
C CYS A 13 -11.54 4.15 0.50
N ASP A 14 -11.49 4.69 1.71
CA ASP A 14 -12.31 5.87 2.09
C ASP A 14 -11.87 7.14 1.32
N THR A 15 -10.65 7.18 0.78
CA THR A 15 -10.12 8.32 0.01
C THR A 15 -10.44 8.24 -1.47
N LEU A 16 -10.53 7.05 -2.01
CA LEU A 16 -10.72 6.82 -3.44
C LEU A 16 -12.20 6.86 -3.84
N SER A 17 -12.47 7.40 -5.02
CA SER A 17 -13.78 7.24 -5.67
C SER A 17 -13.85 5.83 -6.23
N LEU A 18 -14.57 4.95 -5.55
CA LEU A 18 -14.67 3.54 -5.89
C LEU A 18 -15.91 3.21 -6.72
N PRO A 19 -15.89 2.12 -7.50
CA PRO A 19 -14.76 1.20 -7.72
C PRO A 19 -13.72 1.75 -8.70
N LEU A 20 -12.47 1.34 -8.54
CA LEU A 20 -11.38 1.61 -9.49
C LEU A 20 -11.64 0.85 -10.80
N THR A 21 -11.50 1.52 -11.92
CA THR A 21 -11.78 0.98 -13.26
C THR A 21 -10.62 1.23 -14.22
N GLY A 22 -10.71 0.70 -15.43
CA GLY A 22 -9.70 0.86 -16.47
C GLY A 22 -8.61 -0.22 -16.38
N LYS A 23 -7.45 0.10 -16.93
CA LYS A 23 -6.30 -0.80 -16.98
C LYS A 23 -5.43 -0.61 -15.74
N ILE A 24 -5.30 -1.66 -14.94
CA ILE A 24 -4.66 -1.63 -13.63
C ILE A 24 -3.43 -2.54 -13.64
N LEU A 25 -2.26 -2.01 -13.26
CA LEU A 25 -1.09 -2.81 -12.91
C LEU A 25 -1.04 -2.99 -11.40
N GLY A 26 -1.07 -4.25 -10.95
CA GLY A 26 -0.79 -4.65 -9.58
C GLY A 26 0.60 -5.24 -9.45
N ILE A 27 1.44 -4.67 -8.60
CA ILE A 27 2.76 -5.19 -8.27
C ILE A 27 2.71 -5.73 -6.85
N ASP A 28 3.01 -7.02 -6.73
CA ASP A 28 2.72 -7.88 -5.60
C ASP A 28 1.21 -8.17 -5.48
N SER A 29 0.67 -8.51 -4.35
CA SER A 29 -0.69 -9.05 -4.27
C SER A 29 -1.79 -7.99 -4.21
N LEU A 30 -2.67 -7.94 -5.21
CA LEU A 30 -3.91 -7.14 -5.19
C LEU A 30 -5.02 -7.70 -4.29
N LYS A 31 -4.80 -8.82 -3.60
CA LYS A 31 -5.83 -9.50 -2.80
C LYS A 31 -6.56 -8.62 -1.77
N TYR A 32 -5.91 -7.56 -1.29
CA TYR A 32 -6.50 -6.62 -0.35
C TYR A 32 -7.33 -5.53 -1.04
N PHE A 33 -7.22 -5.42 -2.36
CA PHE A 33 -7.91 -4.45 -3.19
C PHE A 33 -9.06 -5.07 -4.01
N THR A 34 -9.05 -6.40 -4.19
CA THR A 34 -10.06 -7.13 -4.99
C THR A 34 -11.21 -7.71 -4.16
N GLY A 35 -11.21 -7.55 -2.84
CA GLY A 35 -12.24 -8.14 -1.98
C GLY A 35 -12.24 -9.69 -1.91
N SER A 36 -11.32 -10.35 -2.64
CA SER A 36 -11.25 -11.81 -2.78
C SER A 36 -10.86 -12.58 -1.50
N ASN A 37 -10.50 -11.89 -0.46
CA ASN A 37 -10.31 -12.46 0.86
C ASN A 37 -11.46 -11.96 1.76
N ASN A 38 -12.08 -12.80 2.54
CA ASN A 38 -13.13 -12.57 3.54
C ASN A 38 -12.96 -11.30 4.45
N PHE A 39 -12.23 -10.31 3.98
CA PHE A 39 -11.73 -9.17 4.74
C PHE A 39 -12.59 -7.92 4.71
N ALA A 40 -13.42 -7.76 3.74
CA ALA A 40 -14.52 -6.81 3.65
C ALA A 40 -15.22 -7.01 2.31
N PRO A 41 -16.12 -7.99 2.17
CA PRO A 41 -16.86 -8.21 0.92
C PRO A 41 -17.71 -7.01 0.50
N GLU A 42 -17.96 -6.07 1.42
CA GLU A 42 -18.64 -4.80 1.14
C GLU A 42 -17.75 -3.74 0.46
N ARG A 43 -16.47 -4.03 0.16
CA ARG A 43 -15.51 -3.08 -0.40
C ARG A 43 -14.74 -3.68 -1.58
N GLU A 44 -15.43 -3.88 -2.68
CA GLU A 44 -14.75 -4.03 -3.96
C GLU A 44 -14.11 -2.69 -4.33
N ILE A 45 -12.79 -2.60 -4.10
CA ILE A 45 -12.03 -1.41 -4.46
C ILE A 45 -11.80 -1.36 -5.98
N ILE A 46 -11.62 -2.54 -6.58
CA ILE A 46 -11.40 -2.71 -8.02
C ILE A 46 -12.68 -3.29 -8.64
N SER A 47 -13.16 -2.66 -9.70
CA SER A 47 -14.30 -3.14 -10.47
C SER A 47 -14.03 -4.51 -11.08
N GLN A 48 -15.05 -5.36 -11.13
CA GLN A 48 -15.00 -6.66 -11.82
C GLN A 48 -14.72 -6.52 -13.33
N ASN A 49 -14.97 -5.35 -13.90
CA ASN A 49 -14.71 -5.04 -15.31
C ASN A 49 -13.35 -4.37 -15.55
N ALA A 50 -12.48 -4.26 -14.54
CA ALA A 50 -11.14 -3.71 -14.71
C ALA A 50 -10.24 -4.70 -15.46
N ASP A 51 -9.40 -4.17 -16.36
CA ASP A 51 -8.36 -4.93 -17.05
C ASP A 51 -7.12 -5.01 -16.15
N ILE A 52 -6.97 -6.11 -15.43
CA ILE A 52 -5.93 -6.27 -14.40
C ILE A 52 -4.74 -7.04 -14.97
N THR A 53 -3.57 -6.42 -14.85
CA THR A 53 -2.27 -7.08 -15.00
C THR A 53 -1.65 -7.21 -13.60
N GLU A 54 -1.49 -8.42 -13.10
CA GLU A 54 -0.84 -8.68 -11.80
C GLU A 54 0.53 -9.29 -12.00
N THR A 55 1.51 -8.82 -11.26
CA THR A 55 2.89 -9.28 -11.28
C THR A 55 3.47 -9.28 -9.87
N GLN A 56 4.66 -9.84 -9.70
CA GLN A 56 5.31 -9.94 -8.39
C GLN A 56 6.73 -9.39 -8.43
N TYR A 57 7.11 -8.68 -7.37
CA TYR A 57 8.50 -8.35 -7.12
C TYR A 57 9.20 -9.56 -6.44
N PRO A 58 10.44 -9.95 -6.81
CA PRO A 58 11.35 -9.29 -7.74
C PRO A 58 11.28 -9.81 -9.20
N GLN A 59 10.26 -10.60 -9.59
CA GLN A 59 10.16 -11.11 -10.97
C GLN A 59 10.02 -9.96 -11.99
N ILE A 60 9.37 -8.86 -11.56
CA ILE A 60 9.37 -7.61 -12.33
C ILE A 60 10.38 -6.63 -11.77
N ASN A 61 11.15 -5.99 -12.64
CA ASN A 61 12.07 -4.93 -12.23
C ASN A 61 11.34 -3.58 -12.17
N MET A 62 11.07 -3.09 -10.97
CA MET A 62 10.43 -1.79 -10.78
C MET A 62 11.30 -0.59 -11.19
N LEU A 63 12.62 -0.79 -11.36
CA LEU A 63 13.52 0.26 -11.86
C LEU A 63 13.49 0.41 -13.39
N ALA A 64 12.85 -0.53 -14.09
CA ALA A 64 12.71 -0.54 -15.55
C ALA A 64 11.49 -1.39 -15.91
N LEU A 65 10.30 -0.83 -15.75
CA LEU A 65 9.03 -1.54 -16.00
C LEU A 65 8.88 -1.82 -17.51
N PRO A 66 8.57 -3.07 -17.92
CA PRO A 66 8.54 -3.48 -19.33
C PRO A 66 7.25 -3.04 -20.05
N TYR A 67 6.78 -1.86 -19.74
CA TYR A 67 5.57 -1.29 -20.33
C TYR A 67 5.88 0.06 -20.96
N LYS A 68 5.11 0.40 -22.02
CA LYS A 68 5.21 1.70 -22.67
C LYS A 68 4.67 2.83 -21.78
N ASP A 69 5.06 4.05 -22.10
CA ASP A 69 4.53 5.25 -21.46
C ASP A 69 3.00 5.33 -21.64
N ASP A 70 2.33 5.94 -20.68
CA ASP A 70 0.90 6.26 -20.72
C ASP A 70 -0.02 5.05 -21.00
N PHE A 71 0.30 3.90 -20.41
CA PHE A 71 -0.40 2.65 -20.68
C PHE A 71 -1.48 2.28 -19.68
N PHE A 72 -1.22 2.51 -18.39
CA PHE A 72 -2.14 2.15 -17.31
C PHE A 72 -2.93 3.34 -16.80
N ASP A 73 -4.16 3.09 -16.38
CA ASP A 73 -4.98 4.07 -15.66
C ASP A 73 -4.59 4.10 -14.18
N ILE A 74 -4.18 2.95 -13.63
CA ILE A 74 -3.83 2.82 -12.22
C ILE A 74 -2.62 1.89 -12.07
N VAL A 75 -1.69 2.26 -11.19
CA VAL A 75 -0.58 1.42 -10.74
C VAL A 75 -0.67 1.26 -9.23
N ILE A 76 -0.66 0.03 -8.75
CA ILE A 76 -0.70 -0.31 -7.32
C ILE A 76 0.54 -1.12 -6.99
N SER A 77 1.37 -0.67 -6.04
CA SER A 77 2.41 -1.50 -5.43
C SER A 77 2.15 -1.65 -3.94
N ASP A 78 1.95 -2.89 -3.50
CA ASP A 78 1.56 -3.19 -2.12
C ASP A 78 2.70 -3.82 -1.33
N GLN A 79 3.38 -3.03 -0.49
CA GLN A 79 4.52 -3.46 0.33
C GLN A 79 5.68 -4.00 -0.53
N VAL A 80 6.09 -3.21 -1.51
CA VAL A 80 7.17 -3.52 -2.44
C VAL A 80 8.33 -2.54 -2.30
N LEU A 81 8.05 -1.26 -2.04
CA LEU A 81 9.08 -0.21 -2.04
C LEU A 81 10.20 -0.48 -1.04
N GLU A 82 9.90 -1.11 0.10
CA GLU A 82 10.89 -1.51 1.10
C GLU A 82 11.91 -2.52 0.58
N HIS A 83 11.58 -3.24 -0.48
CA HIS A 83 12.39 -4.30 -1.06
C HIS A 83 13.21 -3.89 -2.28
N ILE A 84 13.07 -2.66 -2.77
CA ILE A 84 13.73 -2.19 -3.98
C ILE A 84 15.26 -2.21 -3.81
N GLU A 85 15.93 -3.06 -4.59
CA GLU A 85 17.38 -3.13 -4.68
C GLU A 85 17.88 -2.08 -5.67
N GLY A 86 17.94 -0.82 -5.24
CA GLY A 86 18.34 0.32 -6.06
C GLY A 86 17.72 1.62 -5.57
N ASP A 87 17.53 2.56 -6.48
CA ASP A 87 16.93 3.85 -6.13
C ASP A 87 15.39 3.77 -6.13
N PRO A 88 14.74 3.89 -4.97
CA PRO A 88 13.28 3.87 -4.89
C PRO A 88 12.62 5.06 -5.61
N PHE A 89 13.34 6.17 -5.80
CA PHE A 89 12.86 7.27 -6.61
C PHE A 89 12.71 6.87 -8.09
N GLN A 90 13.67 6.11 -8.63
CA GLN A 90 13.56 5.58 -9.99
C GLN A 90 12.36 4.64 -10.14
N ALA A 91 12.10 3.78 -9.15
CA ALA A 91 10.93 2.89 -9.16
C ALA A 91 9.59 3.68 -9.19
N ILE A 92 9.52 4.78 -8.46
CA ILE A 92 8.35 5.68 -8.48
C ILE A 92 8.23 6.42 -9.82
N GLU A 93 9.33 6.88 -10.41
CA GLU A 93 9.32 7.52 -11.72
C GLU A 93 8.91 6.55 -12.84
N GLU A 94 9.31 5.28 -12.78
CA GLU A 94 8.83 4.25 -13.70
C GLU A 94 7.31 4.02 -13.56
N SER A 95 6.81 3.95 -12.32
CA SER A 95 5.35 3.90 -12.09
C SER A 95 4.64 5.12 -12.69
N ARG A 96 5.21 6.31 -12.53
CA ARG A 96 4.67 7.54 -13.13
C ARG A 96 4.75 7.52 -14.65
N ARG A 97 5.86 7.05 -15.23
CA ARG A 97 6.06 6.98 -16.70
C ARG A 97 4.96 6.16 -17.37
N ILE A 98 4.66 4.97 -16.85
CA ILE A 98 3.68 4.06 -17.45
C ILE A 98 2.22 4.45 -17.18
N LEU A 99 1.96 5.37 -16.24
CA LEU A 99 0.62 5.90 -16.01
C LEU A 99 0.21 6.87 -17.10
N LYS A 100 -1.03 6.82 -17.52
CA LYS A 100 -1.65 7.84 -18.37
C LYS A 100 -1.73 9.18 -17.65
N PRO A 101 -1.78 10.32 -18.38
CA PRO A 101 -2.11 11.60 -17.77
C PRO A 101 -3.41 11.53 -16.95
N GLY A 102 -3.36 11.96 -15.71
CA GLY A 102 -4.47 11.86 -14.75
C GLY A 102 -4.63 10.49 -14.08
N GLY A 103 -3.81 9.49 -14.44
CA GLY A 103 -3.80 8.18 -13.81
C GLY A 103 -3.29 8.20 -12.36
N LEU A 104 -3.64 7.18 -11.58
CA LEU A 104 -3.36 7.09 -10.15
C LEU A 104 -2.26 6.07 -9.84
N ALA A 105 -1.29 6.49 -9.04
CA ALA A 105 -0.37 5.59 -8.35
C ALA A 105 -0.82 5.40 -6.89
N ILE A 106 -0.85 4.15 -6.44
CA ILE A 106 -1.14 3.77 -5.05
C ILE A 106 0.03 2.93 -4.57
N HIS A 107 0.84 3.49 -3.68
CA HIS A 107 1.99 2.80 -3.12
C HIS A 107 1.83 2.66 -1.62
N THR A 108 2.06 1.45 -1.10
CA THR A 108 2.11 1.18 0.33
C THR A 108 3.48 0.63 0.71
N SER A 109 3.92 0.91 1.93
CA SER A 109 5.19 0.41 2.44
C SER A 109 5.22 0.41 3.98
N VAL A 110 6.35 0.07 4.53
CA VAL A 110 6.59 0.00 5.97
C VAL A 110 7.34 1.23 6.49
N CYS A 111 7.11 1.56 7.77
CA CYS A 111 7.88 2.57 8.49
C CYS A 111 8.64 1.91 9.65
N ILE A 112 8.09 1.90 10.84
CA ILE A 112 8.72 1.28 12.01
C ILE A 112 8.32 -0.20 12.04
N GLN A 113 9.14 -1.06 11.45
CA GLN A 113 8.96 -2.51 11.50
C GLN A 113 10.30 -3.22 11.68
N PRO A 114 10.33 -4.38 12.35
CA PRO A 114 11.49 -5.27 12.32
C PRO A 114 11.88 -5.65 10.90
N ILE A 115 13.16 -5.98 10.72
CA ILE A 115 13.63 -6.56 9.44
C ILE A 115 12.84 -7.84 9.16
N HIS A 116 12.40 -8.01 7.93
CA HIS A 116 11.66 -9.18 7.48
C HIS A 116 12.25 -9.74 6.18
N TRP A 117 12.10 -11.05 6.01
CA TRP A 117 12.75 -11.78 4.93
C TRP A 117 11.89 -11.90 3.67
N GLY A 118 12.59 -11.96 2.53
CA GLY A 118 12.16 -12.34 1.22
C GLY A 118 11.20 -11.37 0.50
N PRO A 119 11.67 -10.64 -0.46
CA PRO A 119 13.06 -10.40 -0.87
C PRO A 119 13.85 -9.55 0.14
N LYS A 120 15.02 -9.02 -0.23
CA LYS A 120 15.83 -8.19 0.68
C LYS A 120 15.03 -7.01 1.25
N ASP A 121 15.27 -6.69 2.51
CA ASP A 121 14.59 -5.61 3.22
C ASP A 121 15.52 -4.40 3.30
N MET A 122 15.33 -3.42 2.40
CA MET A 122 16.27 -2.34 2.13
C MET A 122 15.87 -1.02 2.78
N TRP A 123 14.56 -0.69 2.79
CA TRP A 123 14.11 0.67 3.05
C TRP A 123 13.03 0.76 4.12
N ARG A 124 12.97 1.95 4.76
CA ARG A 124 11.89 2.36 5.64
C ARG A 124 11.46 3.77 5.25
N PHE A 125 10.16 3.97 5.07
CA PHE A 125 9.64 5.25 4.59
C PHE A 125 8.77 5.92 5.65
N THR A 126 8.96 7.24 5.78
CA THR A 126 8.01 8.10 6.46
C THR A 126 7.01 8.66 5.44
N PRO A 127 5.86 9.24 5.87
CA PRO A 127 4.98 9.94 4.94
C PRO A 127 5.69 11.04 4.14
N ASP A 128 6.60 11.79 4.78
CA ASP A 128 7.36 12.83 4.08
C ASP A 128 8.36 12.24 3.08
N GLY A 129 8.98 11.11 3.40
CA GLY A 129 9.81 10.36 2.46
C GLY A 129 9.03 9.91 1.22
N LEU A 130 7.80 9.38 1.38
CA LEU A 130 6.95 9.01 0.25
C LEU A 130 6.53 10.25 -0.58
N ARG A 131 6.18 11.38 0.07
CA ARG A 131 5.88 12.63 -0.64
C ARG A 131 7.07 13.09 -1.47
N TYR A 132 8.28 13.01 -0.92
CA TYR A 132 9.50 13.37 -1.65
C TYR A 132 9.75 12.46 -2.85
N LEU A 133 9.51 11.15 -2.72
CA LEU A 133 9.60 10.21 -3.85
C LEU A 133 8.59 10.56 -4.96
N CYS A 134 7.37 10.96 -4.59
CA CYS A 134 6.31 11.30 -5.53
C CYS A 134 6.26 12.79 -5.92
N ARG A 135 7.33 13.57 -5.69
CA ARG A 135 7.36 15.03 -5.93
C ARG A 135 7.12 15.45 -7.38
N ASN A 136 7.31 14.55 -8.34
CA ASN A 136 7.08 14.80 -9.77
C ASN A 136 5.65 14.44 -10.24
N PHE A 137 4.81 13.92 -9.36
CA PHE A 137 3.39 13.77 -9.65
C PHE A 137 2.69 15.13 -9.60
N SER A 138 1.62 15.30 -10.39
CA SER A 138 0.88 16.56 -10.44
C SER A 138 0.12 16.87 -9.14
N GLU A 139 -0.31 15.82 -8.43
CA GLU A 139 -1.09 15.95 -7.20
C GLU A 139 -0.80 14.79 -6.24
N ILE A 140 -0.69 15.09 -4.95
CA ILE A 140 -0.73 14.11 -3.87
C ILE A 140 -2.15 14.09 -3.30
N VAL A 141 -2.94 13.13 -3.75
CA VAL A 141 -4.35 12.96 -3.32
C VAL A 141 -4.42 12.61 -1.83
N SER A 142 -3.54 11.72 -1.37
CA SER A 142 -3.43 11.34 0.04
C SER A 142 -2.04 10.78 0.32
N CYS A 143 -1.48 11.15 1.46
CA CYS A 143 -0.26 10.52 1.97
C CYS A 143 -0.34 10.48 3.49
N ASN A 144 -0.41 9.29 4.05
CA ASN A 144 -0.66 9.08 5.48
C ASN A 144 0.09 7.86 6.01
N SER A 145 -0.05 7.65 7.30
CA SER A 145 0.49 6.48 8.00
C SER A 145 -0.50 5.94 9.03
N TRP A 146 -0.30 4.69 9.41
CA TRP A 146 -0.99 4.10 10.54
C TRP A 146 -0.02 3.36 11.44
N GLY A 147 -0.24 3.52 12.73
CA GLY A 147 0.44 2.82 13.80
C GLY A 147 0.12 3.44 15.14
N ASN A 148 0.54 2.80 16.21
CA ASN A 148 0.51 3.34 17.56
C ASN A 148 1.44 2.53 18.47
N ARG A 149 1.86 3.14 19.59
CA ARG A 149 2.79 2.51 20.53
C ARG A 149 2.33 1.16 21.09
N TRP A 150 1.03 0.98 21.26
CA TRP A 150 0.47 -0.25 21.79
C TRP A 150 0.45 -1.38 20.75
N ALA A 151 0.21 -1.04 19.49
CA ALA A 151 0.35 -2.00 18.38
C ALA A 151 1.81 -2.47 18.25
N HIS A 152 2.78 -1.54 18.37
CA HIS A 152 4.20 -1.90 18.42
C HIS A 152 4.49 -2.84 19.57
N ALA A 153 4.10 -2.48 20.80
CA ALA A 153 4.32 -3.31 21.98
C ALA A 153 3.74 -4.72 21.81
N LEU A 154 2.50 -4.84 21.34
CA LEU A 154 1.86 -6.12 21.06
C LEU A 154 2.63 -6.94 20.03
N PHE A 155 3.02 -6.30 18.91
CA PHE A 155 3.69 -6.99 17.80
C PHE A 155 5.14 -7.37 18.10
N PHE A 156 5.82 -6.64 18.99
CA PHE A 156 7.14 -7.02 19.52
C PHE A 156 7.07 -8.16 20.52
N LEU A 157 6.04 -8.20 21.35
CA LEU A 157 5.85 -9.27 22.33
C LEU A 157 5.25 -10.53 21.71
N HIS A 158 4.55 -10.39 20.60
CA HIS A 158 3.79 -11.46 19.97
C HIS A 158 3.79 -11.31 18.44
N ASP A 159 4.80 -11.85 17.77
CA ASP A 159 5.00 -11.71 16.32
C ASP A 159 3.75 -12.09 15.51
N LYS A 160 3.07 -13.17 15.89
CA LYS A 160 1.85 -13.66 15.22
C LYS A 160 0.66 -12.70 15.35
N ALA A 161 0.70 -11.76 16.31
CA ALA A 161 -0.40 -10.80 16.50
C ALA A 161 -0.60 -9.85 15.31
N ARG A 162 0.44 -9.66 14.49
CA ARG A 162 0.35 -8.89 13.23
C ARG A 162 -0.68 -9.48 12.27
N ASP A 163 -0.82 -10.80 12.27
CA ASP A 163 -1.66 -11.56 11.36
C ASP A 163 -3.06 -11.82 11.92
N TRP A 164 -3.31 -11.44 13.18
CA TRP A 164 -4.63 -11.61 13.78
C TRP A 164 -5.69 -10.84 13.00
N GLN A 165 -6.82 -11.47 12.82
CA GLN A 165 -7.96 -10.81 12.19
C GLN A 165 -8.61 -9.83 13.16
N VAL A 166 -8.84 -8.61 12.69
CA VAL A 166 -9.50 -7.57 13.48
C VAL A 166 -10.99 -7.92 13.60
N PRO A 167 -11.50 -8.11 14.82
CA PRO A 167 -12.92 -8.36 15.04
C PRO A 167 -13.78 -7.19 14.54
N LYS A 168 -14.99 -7.49 14.07
CA LYS A 168 -15.94 -6.44 13.63
C LYS A 168 -16.49 -5.62 14.79
N GLN A 169 -16.52 -6.19 15.99
CA GLN A 169 -17.05 -5.55 17.20
C GLN A 169 -16.14 -4.41 17.67
N SER A 170 -16.66 -3.19 17.65
CA SER A 170 -15.90 -1.98 18.03
C SER A 170 -15.44 -1.95 19.50
N TRP A 171 -16.12 -2.68 20.39
CA TRP A 171 -15.75 -2.81 21.80
C TRP A 171 -14.58 -3.78 22.05
N HIS A 172 -14.19 -4.59 21.04
CA HIS A 172 -13.13 -5.57 21.20
C HIS A 172 -11.76 -4.86 21.28
N PRO A 173 -10.89 -5.19 22.27
CA PRO A 173 -9.60 -4.51 22.43
C PRO A 173 -8.72 -4.50 21.18
N LEU A 174 -8.68 -5.60 20.43
CA LEU A 174 -7.92 -5.67 19.17
C LEU A 174 -8.50 -4.75 18.08
N HIS A 175 -9.83 -4.58 18.02
CA HIS A 175 -10.45 -3.62 17.10
C HIS A 175 -10.04 -2.18 17.45
N TYR A 176 -10.13 -1.82 18.74
CA TYR A 176 -9.69 -0.51 19.20
C TYR A 176 -8.22 -0.25 18.88
N LEU A 177 -7.35 -1.22 19.18
CA LEU A 177 -5.91 -1.13 18.90
C LEU A 177 -5.63 -0.99 17.40
N ALA A 178 -6.29 -1.77 16.55
CA ALA A 178 -6.10 -1.75 15.10
C ALA A 178 -6.67 -0.50 14.41
N THR A 179 -7.61 0.20 15.03
CA THR A 179 -8.23 1.42 14.48
C THR A 179 -7.64 2.71 15.04
N LYS A 180 -7.03 2.66 16.23
CA LYS A 180 -6.35 3.82 16.82
C LYS A 180 -5.09 4.17 16.01
N ASN A 181 -4.92 5.46 15.71
CA ASN A 181 -3.72 5.95 15.04
C ASN A 181 -2.96 6.95 15.93
N ASP A 182 -1.64 6.81 15.95
CA ASP A 182 -0.70 7.77 16.52
C ASP A 182 0.41 7.99 15.50
N THR A 183 0.37 9.10 14.81
CA THR A 183 1.28 9.41 13.70
C THR A 183 2.75 9.51 14.09
N THR A 184 3.04 9.55 15.40
CA THR A 184 4.41 9.50 15.94
C THR A 184 5.01 8.08 15.87
N TYR A 185 4.15 7.06 15.84
CA TYR A 185 4.55 5.65 15.83
C TYR A 185 3.97 4.89 14.64
N PRO A 186 4.30 5.29 13.40
CA PRO A 186 3.76 4.65 12.22
C PRO A 186 4.35 3.25 12.01
N LEU A 187 3.49 2.27 11.75
CA LEU A 187 3.86 0.92 11.31
C LEU A 187 3.91 0.83 9.79
N THR A 188 2.88 1.37 9.16
CA THR A 188 2.70 1.36 7.70
C THR A 188 2.48 2.77 7.20
N VAL A 189 2.88 2.99 5.95
CA VAL A 189 2.70 4.25 5.23
C VAL A 189 2.11 3.98 3.86
N TRP A 190 1.39 4.96 3.31
CA TRP A 190 0.88 4.88 1.95
C TRP A 190 0.78 6.26 1.32
N ILE A 191 0.79 6.25 -0.01
CA ILE A 191 0.57 7.43 -0.81
C ILE A 191 -0.37 7.11 -1.99
N ILE A 192 -1.23 8.05 -2.31
CA ILE A 192 -2.04 8.08 -3.51
C ILE A 192 -1.64 9.35 -4.26
N ALA A 193 -1.08 9.19 -5.44
CA ALA A 193 -0.59 10.30 -6.26
C ALA A 193 -1.16 10.23 -7.66
N LYS A 194 -1.39 11.38 -8.29
CA LYS A 194 -1.95 11.54 -9.62
C LYS A 194 -0.90 12.08 -10.58
N LYS A 195 -0.77 11.44 -11.76
CA LYS A 195 0.12 11.90 -12.83
C LYS A 195 -0.37 13.16 -13.51
#